data_8466274fd2695983c3e83262866ce91b
#
_entry.id   8466274fd2695983c3e83262866ce91b
#
_cell.length_a   1.000
_cell.length_b   1.000
_cell.length_c   1.000
_cell.angle_alpha   90.00
_cell.angle_beta   90.00
_cell.angle_gamma   90.00
#
_symmetry.space_group_name_H-M   'P 1'
#
loop_
_entity.id
_entity.type
_entity.pdbx_description
1 polymer ?
#
loop_
_entity_poly.entity_id
_entity_poly.type
_entity_poly.pdbx_seq_one_letter_code
_entity_poly.pdbx_strand_id
1 'polypeptide(L)'
;NIIKRIALFHLIFEYIHPFVDGNGRIGRILNNYLLIREGYVPINIRFVDRSHYYDAFNEFELKNKTVIMEGIVGKALTNSYHKRLAYLEEKEIVTLNEYAKRLKISHSNLINKAHRQTMDAFTEKGIWKIGMDKNDSYS
;
A
#
# COMPACT_ATOMS: atom_id res chain seq x y z
N ASN A 1 16.91 2.69 -7.01
CA ASN A 1 15.78 2.55 -6.08
C ASN A 1 14.49 2.36 -6.88
N ILE A 2 13.87 1.17 -6.73
CA ILE A 2 12.65 0.80 -7.48
C ILE A 2 11.46 1.72 -7.15
N ILE A 3 11.31 2.12 -5.89
CA ILE A 3 10.22 3.00 -5.43
C ILE A 3 10.25 4.33 -6.19
N LYS A 4 11.43 4.94 -6.29
CA LYS A 4 11.60 6.20 -7.03
C LYS A 4 11.31 6.04 -8.52
N ARG A 5 11.76 4.95 -9.14
CA ARG A 5 11.50 4.66 -10.56
C ARG A 5 10.01 4.50 -10.84
N ILE A 6 9.29 3.74 -10.00
CA ILE A 6 7.84 3.55 -10.14
C ILE A 6 7.09 4.85 -9.91
N ALA A 7 7.45 5.62 -8.87
CA ALA A 7 6.86 6.91 -8.59
C ALA A 7 7.01 7.89 -9.77
N LEU A 8 8.21 8.01 -10.28
CA LEU A 8 8.50 8.88 -11.43
C LEU A 8 7.77 8.43 -12.69
N PHE A 9 7.79 7.12 -12.98
CA PHE A 9 7.06 6.57 -14.12
C PHE A 9 5.56 6.87 -14.04
N HIS A 10 4.96 6.66 -12.87
CA HIS A 10 3.53 6.89 -12.66
C HIS A 10 3.16 8.37 -12.85
N LEU A 11 3.94 9.28 -12.27
CA LEU A 11 3.74 10.73 -12.41
C LEU A 11 3.85 11.17 -13.87
N ILE A 12 4.87 10.72 -14.59
CA ILE A 12 5.08 11.07 -16.00
C ILE A 12 3.98 10.50 -16.88
N PHE A 13 3.60 9.24 -16.68
CA PHE A 13 2.54 8.60 -17.44
C PHE A 13 1.19 9.33 -17.29
N GLU A 14 0.81 9.65 -16.07
CA GLU A 14 -0.41 10.41 -15.80
C GLU A 14 -0.34 11.85 -16.32
N TYR A 15 0.83 12.48 -16.29
CA TYR A 15 1.05 13.82 -16.86
C TYR A 15 0.88 13.84 -18.39
N ILE A 16 1.45 12.87 -19.08
CA ILE A 16 1.33 12.73 -20.55
C ILE A 16 -0.12 12.41 -20.94
N HIS A 17 -0.79 11.62 -20.14
CA HIS A 17 -2.21 11.26 -20.30
C HIS A 17 -2.51 10.77 -21.73
N PRO A 18 -1.85 9.67 -22.21
CA PRO A 18 -1.82 9.34 -23.64
C PRO A 18 -3.13 8.82 -24.22
N PHE A 19 -4.09 8.42 -23.37
CA PHE A 19 -5.37 7.88 -23.83
C PHE A 19 -6.53 8.80 -23.48
N VAL A 20 -7.62 8.69 -24.24
CA VAL A 20 -8.85 9.46 -23.99
C VAL A 20 -9.50 9.06 -22.65
N ASP A 21 -9.44 7.76 -22.32
CA ASP A 21 -9.94 7.20 -21.05
C ASP A 21 -9.07 6.04 -20.58
N GLY A 22 -9.18 5.71 -19.31
CA GLY A 22 -8.51 4.56 -18.73
C GLY A 22 -7.04 4.76 -18.38
N ASN A 23 -6.48 5.97 -18.45
CA ASN A 23 -5.08 6.24 -18.16
C ASN A 23 -4.66 5.73 -16.78
N GLY A 24 -5.44 6.00 -15.73
CA GLY A 24 -5.15 5.52 -14.37
C GLY A 24 -5.14 3.99 -14.25
N ARG A 25 -6.01 3.30 -14.95
CA ARG A 25 -6.04 1.82 -15.00
C ARG A 25 -4.80 1.28 -15.68
N ILE A 26 -4.47 1.81 -16.85
CA ILE A 26 -3.29 1.41 -17.63
C ILE A 26 -2.01 1.73 -16.87
N GLY A 27 -1.90 2.92 -16.28
CA GLY A 27 -0.75 3.32 -15.47
C GLY A 27 -0.47 2.36 -14.31
N ARG A 28 -1.52 1.92 -13.61
CA ARG A 28 -1.39 0.91 -12.54
C ARG A 28 -0.95 -0.47 -13.06
N ILE A 29 -1.48 -0.89 -14.20
CA ILE A 29 -1.05 -2.15 -14.83
C ILE A 29 0.43 -2.08 -15.21
N LEU A 30 0.87 -0.98 -15.81
CA LEU A 30 2.28 -0.78 -16.20
C LEU A 30 3.20 -0.70 -14.99
N ASN A 31 2.79 -0.04 -13.90
CA ASN A 31 3.54 -0.04 -12.65
C ASN A 31 3.78 -1.46 -12.14
N ASN A 32 2.74 -2.28 -12.13
CA ASN A 32 2.83 -3.66 -11.68
C ASN A 32 3.65 -4.53 -12.63
N TYR A 33 3.55 -4.31 -13.93
CA TYR A 33 4.42 -4.96 -14.90
C TYR A 33 5.90 -4.67 -14.61
N LEU A 34 6.26 -3.41 -14.38
CA LEU A 34 7.64 -3.03 -14.08
C LEU A 34 8.11 -3.63 -12.75
N LEU A 35 7.27 -3.61 -11.71
CA LEU A 35 7.59 -4.22 -10.40
C LEU A 35 7.85 -5.72 -10.54
N ILE A 36 6.96 -6.44 -11.17
CA ILE A 36 7.06 -7.90 -11.35
C ILE A 36 8.30 -8.26 -12.16
N ARG A 37 8.58 -7.53 -13.22
CA ARG A 37 9.78 -7.73 -14.05
C ARG A 37 11.07 -7.59 -13.25
N GLU A 38 11.10 -6.69 -12.27
CA GLU A 38 12.27 -6.45 -11.42
C GLU A 38 12.28 -7.37 -10.17
N GLY A 39 11.37 -8.35 -10.08
CA GLY A 39 11.32 -9.33 -8.99
C GLY A 39 10.55 -8.85 -7.75
N TYR A 40 9.80 -7.77 -7.85
CA TYR A 40 8.96 -7.27 -6.76
C TYR A 40 7.52 -7.78 -6.87
N VAL A 41 6.76 -7.63 -5.79
CA VAL A 41 5.33 -7.97 -5.77
C VAL A 41 4.50 -6.83 -6.38
N PRO A 42 3.35 -7.15 -6.98
CA PRO A 42 2.43 -6.11 -7.44
C PRO A 42 1.84 -5.31 -6.27
N ILE A 43 1.52 -4.07 -6.53
CA ILE A 43 0.94 -3.14 -5.56
C ILE A 43 -0.46 -2.70 -5.99
N ASN A 44 -1.24 -2.26 -5.02
CA ASN A 44 -2.50 -1.57 -5.26
C ASN A 44 -2.42 -0.16 -4.66
N ILE A 45 -2.33 0.84 -5.53
CA ILE A 45 -2.40 2.24 -5.11
C ILE A 45 -3.88 2.57 -4.91
N ARG A 46 -4.27 2.77 -3.66
CA ARG A 46 -5.65 3.10 -3.28
C ARG A 46 -5.85 4.60 -3.27
N PHE A 47 -7.01 5.02 -3.74
CA PHE A 47 -7.46 6.41 -3.70
C PHE A 47 -8.21 6.74 -2.39
N VAL A 48 -7.82 6.14 -1.27
CA VAL A 48 -8.45 6.40 0.04
C VAL A 48 -8.23 7.85 0.46
N ASP A 49 -7.06 8.38 0.16
CA ASP A 49 -6.74 9.81 0.33
C ASP A 49 -6.46 10.44 -1.04
N ARG A 50 -7.54 10.82 -1.72
CA ARG A 50 -7.45 11.50 -3.02
C ARG A 50 -6.67 12.81 -2.94
N SER A 51 -6.83 13.55 -1.84
CA SER A 51 -6.12 14.82 -1.64
C SER A 51 -4.61 14.61 -1.65
N HIS A 52 -4.12 13.63 -0.89
CA HIS A 52 -2.69 13.31 -0.82
C HIS A 52 -2.14 12.82 -2.17
N TYR A 53 -2.93 12.05 -2.91
CA TYR A 53 -2.59 11.63 -4.26
C TYR A 53 -2.46 12.82 -5.23
N TYR A 54 -3.40 13.77 -5.19
CA TYR A 54 -3.32 15.00 -5.99
C TYR A 54 -2.16 15.90 -5.56
N ASP A 55 -1.82 15.96 -4.28
CA ASP A 55 -0.65 16.68 -3.78
C ASP A 55 0.66 16.17 -4.40
N ALA A 56 0.75 14.87 -4.68
CA ALA A 56 1.90 14.29 -5.36
C ALA A 56 2.09 14.82 -6.78
N PHE A 57 1.01 15.04 -7.52
CA PHE A 57 1.06 15.64 -8.86
C PHE A 57 1.42 17.13 -8.79
N ASN A 58 0.83 17.86 -7.86
CA ASN A 58 1.17 19.27 -7.64
C ASN A 58 2.66 19.45 -7.25
N GLU A 59 3.16 18.58 -6.38
CA GLU A 59 4.58 18.57 -6.02
C GLU A 59 5.48 18.34 -7.24
N PHE A 60 5.11 17.42 -8.11
CA PHE A 60 5.86 17.11 -9.31
C PHE A 60 5.82 18.26 -10.32
N GLU A 61 4.64 18.82 -10.61
CA GLU A 61 4.50 19.95 -11.54
C GLU A 61 5.21 21.20 -11.07
N LEU A 62 5.06 21.57 -9.80
CA LEU A 62 5.54 22.83 -9.27
C LEU A 62 7.01 22.80 -8.84
N LYS A 63 7.49 21.65 -8.36
CA LYS A 63 8.81 21.53 -7.73
C LYS A 63 9.71 20.47 -8.37
N ASN A 64 9.21 19.73 -9.35
CA ASN A 64 9.89 18.60 -9.96
C ASN A 64 10.40 17.56 -8.93
N LYS A 65 9.60 17.33 -7.88
CA LYS A 65 9.89 16.38 -6.80
C LYS A 65 8.92 15.21 -6.83
N THR A 66 9.37 14.05 -6.35
CA THR A 66 8.62 12.80 -6.37
C THR A 66 8.36 12.23 -4.97
N VAL A 67 8.68 12.98 -3.93
CA VAL A 67 8.72 12.49 -2.54
C VAL A 67 7.36 11.98 -2.05
N ILE A 68 6.29 12.71 -2.34
CA ILE A 68 4.93 12.30 -1.94
C ILE A 68 4.54 11.01 -2.67
N MET A 69 4.78 10.92 -3.97
CA MET A 69 4.45 9.70 -4.73
C MET A 69 5.34 8.51 -4.31
N GLU A 70 6.61 8.74 -4.00
CA GLU A 70 7.49 7.72 -3.43
C GLU A 70 6.93 7.16 -2.11
N GLY A 71 6.39 8.02 -1.25
CA GLY A 71 5.71 7.62 -0.03
C GLY A 71 4.48 6.74 -0.29
N ILE A 72 3.67 7.12 -1.27
CA ILE A 72 2.47 6.36 -1.68
C ILE A 72 2.86 4.97 -2.21
N VAL A 73 3.83 4.90 -3.10
CA VAL A 73 4.34 3.64 -3.68
C VAL A 73 4.98 2.77 -2.60
N GLY A 74 5.80 3.34 -1.73
CA GLY A 74 6.45 2.64 -0.62
C GLY A 74 5.45 2.01 0.35
N LYS A 75 4.41 2.74 0.73
CA LYS A 75 3.34 2.22 1.58
C LYS A 75 2.55 1.10 0.90
N ALA A 76 2.24 1.24 -0.38
CA ALA A 76 1.55 0.21 -1.14
C ALA A 76 2.39 -1.07 -1.26
N LEU A 77 3.69 -0.94 -1.47
CA LEU A 77 4.61 -2.07 -1.53
C LEU A 77 4.75 -2.78 -0.18
N THR A 78 4.91 -2.03 0.90
CA THR A 78 4.95 -2.58 2.26
C THR A 78 3.66 -3.33 2.60
N ASN A 79 2.51 -2.77 2.28
CA ASN A 79 1.21 -3.41 2.48
C ASN A 79 1.12 -4.75 1.72
N SER A 80 1.57 -4.79 0.48
CA SER A 80 1.60 -6.02 -0.33
C SER A 80 2.50 -7.09 0.27
N TYR A 81 3.65 -6.73 0.80
CA TYR A 81 4.56 -7.66 1.48
C TYR A 81 3.98 -8.18 2.79
N HIS A 82 3.44 -7.32 3.65
CA HIS A 82 2.78 -7.74 4.89
C HIS A 82 1.68 -8.76 4.63
N LYS A 83 0.81 -8.48 3.65
CA LYS A 83 -0.25 -9.39 3.25
C LYS A 83 0.29 -10.74 2.80
N ARG A 84 1.26 -10.74 1.88
CA ARG A 84 1.81 -11.97 1.32
C ARG A 84 2.53 -12.82 2.37
N LEU A 85 3.31 -12.18 3.24
CA LEU A 85 4.00 -12.88 4.32
C LEU A 85 3.02 -13.55 5.28
N ALA A 86 1.94 -12.85 5.67
CA ALA A 86 0.93 -13.42 6.55
C ALA A 86 0.27 -14.69 5.96
N TYR A 87 -0.03 -14.67 4.65
CA TYR A 87 -0.59 -15.83 3.96
C TYR A 87 0.44 -16.96 3.76
N LEU A 88 1.68 -16.63 3.41
CA LEU A 88 2.75 -17.62 3.19
C LEU A 88 3.18 -18.31 4.50
N GLU A 89 3.14 -17.61 5.61
CA GLU A 89 3.43 -18.14 6.95
C GLU A 89 2.24 -18.90 7.55
N GLU A 90 1.16 -19.08 6.80
CA GLU A 90 -0.06 -19.78 7.21
C GLU A 90 -0.67 -19.26 8.52
N LYS A 91 -0.52 -17.97 8.77
CA LYS A 91 -1.11 -17.31 9.94
C LYS A 91 -2.63 -17.24 9.83
N GLU A 92 -3.31 -17.19 10.97
CA GLU A 92 -4.73 -16.89 11.02
C GLU A 92 -4.93 -15.41 10.69
N ILE A 93 -5.65 -15.11 9.59
CA ILE A 93 -5.92 -13.73 9.19
C ILE A 93 -7.17 -13.24 9.90
N VAL A 94 -7.01 -12.20 10.71
CA VAL A 94 -8.09 -11.58 11.47
C VAL A 94 -8.16 -10.08 11.20
N THR A 95 -9.30 -9.46 11.47
CA THR A 95 -9.42 -8.00 11.43
C THR A 95 -8.66 -7.37 12.61
N LEU A 96 -8.21 -6.11 12.48
CA LEU A 96 -7.60 -5.42 13.62
C LEU A 96 -8.57 -5.24 14.79
N ASN A 97 -9.87 -5.14 14.53
CA ASN A 97 -10.88 -5.10 15.57
C ASN A 97 -10.91 -6.40 16.38
N GLU A 98 -10.90 -7.53 15.71
CA GLU A 98 -10.86 -8.84 16.37
C GLU A 98 -9.52 -9.05 17.11
N TYR A 99 -8.42 -8.69 16.50
CA TYR A 99 -7.09 -8.73 17.12
C TYR A 99 -7.04 -7.90 18.42
N ALA A 100 -7.58 -6.67 18.38
CA ALA A 100 -7.68 -5.82 19.56
C ALA A 100 -8.48 -6.45 20.69
N LYS A 101 -9.61 -7.08 20.37
CA LYS A 101 -10.46 -7.77 21.35
C LYS A 101 -9.76 -8.97 21.98
N ARG A 102 -9.10 -9.80 21.16
CA ARG A 102 -8.39 -11.00 21.63
C ARG A 102 -7.21 -10.65 22.56
N LEU A 103 -6.44 -9.62 22.23
CA LEU A 103 -5.28 -9.20 23.01
C LEU A 103 -5.58 -8.13 24.06
N LYS A 104 -6.83 -7.68 24.16
CA LYS A 104 -7.25 -6.62 25.09
C LYS A 104 -6.44 -5.32 24.93
N ILE A 105 -6.23 -4.91 23.69
CA ILE A 105 -5.48 -3.72 23.30
C ILE A 105 -6.45 -2.69 22.71
N SER A 106 -6.11 -1.41 22.80
CA SER A 106 -6.88 -0.33 22.18
C SER A 106 -6.88 -0.44 20.66
N HIS A 107 -8.07 -0.52 20.05
CA HIS A 107 -8.23 -0.57 18.60
C HIS A 107 -7.69 0.71 17.92
N SER A 108 -7.91 1.89 18.50
CA SER A 108 -7.40 3.16 17.96
C SER A 108 -5.87 3.20 17.91
N ASN A 109 -5.20 2.68 18.94
CA ASN A 109 -3.74 2.59 18.93
C ASN A 109 -3.22 1.65 17.84
N LEU A 110 -3.90 0.52 17.62
CA LEU A 110 -3.56 -0.42 16.54
C LEU A 110 -3.75 0.21 15.16
N ILE A 111 -4.84 0.91 14.93
CA ILE A 111 -5.09 1.61 13.67
C ILE A 111 -3.98 2.64 13.40
N ASN A 112 -3.56 3.41 14.40
CA ASN A 112 -2.47 4.36 14.25
C ASN A 112 -1.14 3.69 13.90
N LYS A 113 -0.83 2.54 14.52
CA LYS A 113 0.36 1.74 14.19
C LYS A 113 0.27 1.16 12.77
N ALA A 114 -0.90 0.68 12.37
CA ALA A 114 -1.14 0.15 11.04
C ALA A 114 -0.93 1.22 9.95
N HIS A 115 -1.46 2.42 10.15
CA HIS A 115 -1.24 3.54 9.22
C HIS A 115 0.22 3.95 9.12
N ARG A 116 0.96 3.91 10.22
CA ARG A 116 2.40 4.19 10.24
C ARG A 116 3.25 3.01 9.78
N GLN A 117 2.64 1.86 9.53
CA GLN A 117 3.31 0.60 9.17
C GLN A 117 4.40 0.18 10.18
N THR A 118 4.16 0.45 11.46
CA THR A 118 5.01 0.00 12.56
C THR A 118 4.58 -1.37 13.12
N MET A 119 3.63 -2.02 12.47
CA MET A 119 3.20 -3.40 12.70
C MET A 119 2.88 -4.05 11.34
N ASP A 120 2.83 -5.37 11.30
CA ASP A 120 2.66 -6.15 10.07
C ASP A 120 1.19 -6.23 9.58
N ALA A 121 0.38 -5.22 9.93
CA ALA A 121 -0.98 -5.10 9.44
C ALA A 121 -1.01 -4.70 7.96
N PHE A 122 -2.05 -5.11 7.27
CA PHE A 122 -2.30 -4.80 5.87
C PHE A 122 -3.78 -4.55 5.60
N THR A 123 -4.08 -3.84 4.53
CA THR A 123 -5.45 -3.69 4.05
C THR A 123 -5.75 -4.72 2.97
N GLU A 124 -6.94 -5.32 3.07
CA GLU A 124 -7.51 -6.18 2.05
C GLU A 124 -8.97 -5.80 1.84
N LYS A 125 -9.33 -5.43 0.61
CA LYS A 125 -10.68 -4.93 0.28
C LYS A 125 -11.15 -3.78 1.19
N GLY A 126 -10.23 -2.88 1.57
CA GLY A 126 -10.51 -1.73 2.43
C GLY A 126 -10.57 -2.02 3.93
N ILE A 127 -10.34 -3.24 4.35
CA ILE A 127 -10.40 -3.66 5.76
C ILE A 127 -8.98 -3.91 6.27
N TRP A 128 -8.62 -3.32 7.42
CA TRP A 128 -7.38 -3.61 8.11
C TRP A 128 -7.40 -5.01 8.73
N LYS A 129 -6.38 -5.80 8.40
CA LYS A 129 -6.19 -7.17 8.86
C LYS A 129 -4.76 -7.39 9.33
N ILE A 130 -4.55 -8.47 10.05
CA ILE A 130 -3.22 -8.91 10.50
C ILE A 130 -3.20 -10.44 10.57
N GLY A 131 -2.03 -11.04 10.36
CA GLY A 131 -1.80 -12.45 10.65
C GLY A 131 -1.49 -12.68 12.12
N MET A 132 -2.20 -13.58 12.76
CA MET A 132 -1.90 -14.07 14.11
C MET A 132 -1.30 -15.47 14.05
N ASP A 133 -0.38 -15.77 14.97
CA ASP A 133 0.06 -17.14 15.16
C ASP A 133 -1.08 -18.00 15.73
N LYS A 134 -1.24 -19.19 15.19
CA LYS A 134 -2.35 -20.09 15.59
C LYS A 134 -2.35 -20.42 17.08
N ASN A 135 -1.19 -20.34 17.73
CA ASN A 135 -1.04 -20.60 19.17
C ASN A 135 -1.46 -19.41 20.04
N ASP A 136 -1.49 -18.20 19.52
CA ASP A 136 -1.87 -16.98 20.25
C ASP A 136 -3.39 -16.80 20.32
N SER A 137 -4.15 -17.59 19.54
CA SER A 137 -5.62 -17.51 19.50
C SER A 137 -6.31 -18.16 20.72
N TYR A 138 -5.57 -18.84 21.59
CA TYR A 138 -6.10 -19.59 22.75
C TYR A 138 -5.64 -19.05 24.11
N SER A 139 -4.95 -17.92 24.13
CA SER A 139 -4.49 -17.30 25.38
C SER A 139 -5.46 -16.25 25.93
#